data_2b28c9fdd527833d44a60b0f7a5ed0df
#
_entry.id   2b28c9fdd527833d44a60b0f7a5ed0df
#
_cell.length_a   1.000
_cell.length_b   1.000
_cell.length_c   1.000
_cell.angle_alpha   90.00
_cell.angle_beta   90.00
_cell.angle_gamma   90.00
#
_symmetry.space_group_name_H-M   'P 1'
#
loop_
_entity.id
_entity.type
_entity.pdbx_description
1 polymer ?
#
loop_
_entity_poly.entity_id
_entity_poly.type
_entity_poly.pdbx_seq_one_letter_code
_entity_poly.pdbx_strand_id
1 'polypeptide(L)'
;GKYEREEWIESLIIAPSERVIVEILFDQAGNYEIANKTPKKSYTLGTIAVASNPVTASFAAVLRVNNDVITSLSPLRPLFDKPADKNLKLTLQMCGMQHMMSTGQMMQNQQMSMVQVQKIEWEDDMGMMNAQSTTKTLKWTLVDQDTQKTNLGINWQFKKSDIVKIKIFNDDKSMHPMQHPIHIHGQRFLIVSTNGQKSTNLVWKDTALIQAGDTVELLVQMDNPGSWMIHCH
;
A
#
# COMPACT_ATOMS: atom_id res chain seq x y z
N GLY A 1 -1.35 -9.73 -12.08
CA GLY A 1 0.02 -9.29 -12.38
C GLY A 1 0.95 -10.47 -12.58
N LYS A 2 2.13 -10.24 -13.10
CA LYS A 2 3.17 -11.28 -13.16
C LYS A 2 3.83 -11.40 -11.78
N TYR A 3 4.03 -12.63 -11.30
CA TYR A 3 4.60 -12.95 -9.98
C TYR A 3 5.63 -14.07 -10.12
N GLU A 4 6.58 -14.16 -9.19
CA GLU A 4 7.63 -15.18 -9.25
C GLU A 4 7.14 -16.56 -8.82
N ARG A 5 6.40 -16.63 -7.70
CA ARG A 5 5.89 -17.89 -7.17
C ARG A 5 4.62 -17.69 -6.34
N GLU A 6 3.87 -18.74 -6.21
CA GLU A 6 2.74 -18.81 -5.28
C GLU A 6 3.23 -19.06 -3.86
N GLU A 7 2.47 -18.58 -2.89
CA GLU A 7 2.71 -18.77 -1.48
C GLU A 7 1.38 -19.07 -0.77
N TRP A 8 1.41 -19.94 0.21
CA TRP A 8 0.26 -20.19 1.09
C TRP A 8 0.07 -19.01 2.02
N ILE A 9 -1.16 -18.57 2.13
CA ILE A 9 -1.56 -17.49 3.05
C ILE A 9 -2.87 -17.87 3.74
N GLU A 10 -3.04 -17.45 4.98
CA GLU A 10 -4.29 -17.62 5.73
C GLU A 10 -5.18 -16.38 5.64
N SER A 11 -4.59 -15.22 5.45
CA SER A 11 -5.29 -13.94 5.37
C SER A 11 -4.59 -13.00 4.40
N LEU A 12 -5.35 -12.08 3.85
CA LEU A 12 -4.85 -11.10 2.91
C LEU A 12 -5.46 -9.73 3.22
N ILE A 13 -4.60 -8.72 3.32
CA ILE A 13 -5.01 -7.32 3.38
C ILE A 13 -4.91 -6.75 1.98
N ILE A 14 -6.02 -6.17 1.50
CA ILE A 14 -6.10 -5.53 0.18
C ILE A 14 -6.37 -4.05 0.41
N ALA A 15 -5.51 -3.21 -0.11
CA ALA A 15 -5.71 -1.76 -0.10
C ALA A 15 -6.80 -1.35 -1.12
N PRO A 16 -7.45 -0.19 -0.93
CA PRO A 16 -8.26 0.42 -1.98
C PRO A 16 -7.52 0.43 -3.32
N SER A 17 -8.22 0.04 -4.40
CA SER A 17 -7.71 -0.10 -5.76
C SER A 17 -6.57 -1.12 -5.96
N GLU A 18 -6.13 -1.82 -4.94
CA GLU A 18 -5.21 -2.93 -5.09
C GLU A 18 -5.95 -4.16 -5.65
N ARG A 19 -5.26 -4.95 -6.44
CA ARG A 19 -5.79 -6.18 -7.02
C ARG A 19 -4.86 -7.34 -6.71
N VAL A 20 -5.46 -8.44 -6.32
CA VAL A 20 -4.76 -9.72 -6.08
C VAL A 20 -5.50 -10.85 -6.78
N ILE A 21 -4.75 -11.87 -7.15
CA ILE A 21 -5.27 -13.12 -7.68
C ILE A 21 -4.98 -14.17 -6.63
N VAL A 22 -6.01 -14.86 -6.19
CA VAL A 22 -5.91 -15.96 -5.23
C VAL A 22 -6.50 -17.23 -5.83
N GLU A 23 -5.89 -18.35 -5.51
CA GLU A 23 -6.45 -19.67 -5.77
C GLU A 23 -6.90 -20.27 -4.45
N ILE A 24 -8.11 -20.82 -4.41
CA ILE A 24 -8.70 -21.38 -3.20
C ILE A 24 -8.92 -22.86 -3.43
N LEU A 25 -8.43 -23.70 -2.53
CA LEU A 25 -8.74 -25.11 -2.51
C LEU A 25 -9.93 -25.34 -1.57
N PHE A 26 -10.96 -25.99 -2.09
CA PHE A 26 -12.07 -26.50 -1.31
C PHE A 26 -11.95 -28.02 -1.21
N ASP A 27 -11.76 -28.54 -0.01
CA ASP A 27 -11.63 -29.95 0.29
C ASP A 27 -12.98 -30.61 0.66
N GLN A 28 -14.00 -29.81 0.93
CA GLN A 28 -15.33 -30.25 1.29
C GLN A 28 -16.40 -29.51 0.48
N ALA A 29 -17.50 -30.21 0.19
CA ALA A 29 -18.69 -29.60 -0.36
C ALA A 29 -19.39 -28.74 0.70
N GLY A 30 -19.99 -27.62 0.27
CA GLY A 30 -20.70 -26.72 1.18
C GLY A 30 -20.83 -25.32 0.62
N ASN A 31 -21.38 -24.44 1.45
CA ASN A 31 -21.48 -23.02 1.15
C ASN A 31 -20.41 -22.28 1.96
N TYR A 32 -19.54 -21.56 1.25
CA TYR A 32 -18.45 -20.79 1.82
C TYR A 32 -18.74 -19.32 1.66
N GLU A 33 -18.69 -18.59 2.75
CA GLU A 33 -18.87 -17.13 2.73
C GLU A 33 -17.61 -16.43 2.25
N ILE A 34 -17.76 -15.49 1.34
CA ILE A 34 -16.74 -14.48 1.02
C ILE A 34 -17.04 -13.25 1.88
N ALA A 35 -16.13 -12.88 2.76
CA ALA A 35 -16.34 -11.77 3.66
C ALA A 35 -15.14 -10.82 3.69
N ASN A 36 -15.42 -9.52 3.82
CA ASN A 36 -14.44 -8.53 4.26
C ASN A 36 -14.51 -8.46 5.79
N LYS A 37 -13.41 -8.78 6.45
CA LYS A 37 -13.30 -8.79 7.90
C LYS A 37 -12.38 -7.67 8.38
N THR A 38 -12.93 -6.80 9.21
CA THR A 38 -12.16 -5.86 10.04
C THR A 38 -11.98 -6.46 11.43
N PRO A 39 -11.16 -5.89 12.33
CA PRO A 39 -11.07 -6.37 13.70
C PRO A 39 -12.38 -6.36 14.48
N LYS A 40 -13.35 -5.49 14.10
CA LYS A 40 -14.62 -5.31 14.81
C LYS A 40 -15.82 -5.92 14.10
N LYS A 41 -15.78 -6.05 12.78
CA LYS A 41 -16.95 -6.43 11.97
C LYS A 41 -16.60 -7.40 10.86
N SER A 42 -17.65 -8.09 10.38
CA SER A 42 -17.58 -8.90 9.16
C SER A 42 -18.68 -8.45 8.21
N TYR A 43 -18.30 -8.24 6.94
CA TYR A 43 -19.19 -7.81 5.87
C TYR A 43 -19.25 -8.90 4.82
N THR A 44 -20.39 -9.58 4.70
CA THR A 44 -20.60 -10.62 3.68
C THR A 44 -20.59 -9.97 2.30
N LEU A 45 -19.70 -10.44 1.43
CA LEU A 45 -19.57 -10.00 0.04
C LEU A 45 -20.28 -10.96 -0.92
N GLY A 46 -20.38 -12.22 -0.54
CA GLY A 46 -20.99 -13.26 -1.37
C GLY A 46 -20.83 -14.65 -0.80
N THR A 47 -21.32 -15.64 -1.55
CA THR A 47 -21.24 -17.06 -1.17
C THR A 47 -20.76 -17.88 -2.34
N ILE A 48 -19.87 -18.85 -2.10
CA ILE A 48 -19.43 -19.85 -3.06
C ILE A 48 -20.08 -21.16 -2.67
N ALA A 49 -20.89 -21.72 -3.57
CA ALA A 49 -21.46 -23.06 -3.41
C ALA A 49 -20.51 -24.09 -4.04
N VAL A 50 -19.97 -24.98 -3.22
CA VAL A 50 -19.09 -26.08 -3.67
C VAL A 50 -19.90 -27.37 -3.70
N ALA A 51 -20.04 -27.94 -4.89
CA ALA A 51 -20.77 -29.19 -5.10
C ALA A 51 -19.92 -30.40 -4.64
N SER A 52 -20.62 -31.52 -4.32
CA SER A 52 -19.97 -32.77 -3.88
C SER A 52 -19.36 -33.59 -5.02
N ASN A 53 -19.34 -33.05 -6.25
CA ASN A 53 -18.80 -33.77 -7.40
C ASN A 53 -17.29 -33.92 -7.27
N PRO A 54 -16.74 -35.14 -7.36
CA PRO A 54 -15.31 -35.34 -7.29
C PRO A 54 -14.61 -34.72 -8.49
N VAL A 55 -13.45 -34.11 -8.26
CA VAL A 55 -12.55 -33.66 -9.33
C VAL A 55 -11.40 -34.64 -9.51
N THR A 56 -10.99 -34.87 -10.76
CA THR A 56 -9.97 -35.85 -11.09
C THR A 56 -8.54 -35.34 -10.91
N ALA A 57 -8.35 -34.03 -10.80
CA ALA A 57 -7.05 -33.41 -10.61
C ALA A 57 -7.09 -32.42 -9.44
N SER A 58 -6.08 -32.48 -8.57
CA SER A 58 -5.86 -31.52 -7.49
C SER A 58 -4.44 -30.98 -7.60
N PHE A 59 -4.32 -29.66 -7.50
CA PHE A 59 -3.04 -28.97 -7.44
C PHE A 59 -2.66 -28.55 -6.01
N ALA A 60 -3.35 -29.10 -5.01
CA ALA A 60 -3.20 -28.76 -3.60
C ALA A 60 -1.77 -28.84 -3.04
N ALA A 61 -0.96 -29.74 -3.57
CA ALA A 61 0.40 -29.96 -3.08
C ALA A 61 1.46 -29.19 -3.90
N VAL A 62 1.06 -28.44 -4.92
CA VAL A 62 2.02 -27.85 -5.87
C VAL A 62 1.77 -26.36 -5.98
N LEU A 63 2.68 -25.58 -5.38
CA LEU A 63 2.73 -24.13 -5.63
C LEU A 63 3.50 -23.88 -6.93
N ARG A 64 2.94 -23.04 -7.81
CA ARG A 64 3.59 -22.69 -9.06
C ARG A 64 4.79 -21.79 -8.85
N VAL A 65 5.83 -22.03 -9.64
CA VAL A 65 7.00 -21.18 -9.79
C VAL A 65 7.08 -20.73 -11.24
N ASN A 66 7.07 -19.44 -11.46
CA ASN A 66 7.09 -18.83 -12.79
C ASN A 66 8.53 -18.50 -13.19
N ASN A 67 9.27 -19.49 -13.72
CA ASN A 67 10.65 -19.35 -14.09
C ASN A 67 10.92 -18.27 -15.15
N ASP A 68 9.97 -18.03 -16.06
CA ASP A 68 10.02 -16.95 -17.04
C ASP A 68 10.01 -15.57 -16.37
N VAL A 69 9.19 -15.41 -15.33
CA VAL A 69 9.14 -14.16 -14.53
C VAL A 69 10.44 -14.00 -13.74
N ILE A 70 10.90 -15.05 -13.05
CA ILE A 70 12.17 -15.03 -12.31
C ILE A 70 13.32 -14.63 -13.22
N THR A 71 13.40 -15.22 -14.41
CA THR A 71 14.43 -14.90 -15.41
C THR A 71 14.33 -13.45 -15.88
N SER A 72 13.10 -12.97 -16.14
CA SER A 72 12.90 -11.59 -16.58
C SER A 72 13.24 -10.55 -15.52
N LEU A 73 13.14 -10.90 -14.23
CA LEU A 73 13.46 -10.04 -13.09
C LEU A 73 14.95 -10.11 -12.67
N SER A 74 15.67 -11.12 -13.12
CA SER A 74 17.09 -11.33 -12.76
C SER A 74 17.96 -10.09 -13.02
N PRO A 75 17.85 -9.38 -14.17
CA PRO A 75 18.63 -8.16 -14.41
C PRO A 75 18.31 -6.99 -13.48
N LEU A 76 17.13 -6.99 -12.83
CA LEU A 76 16.70 -5.93 -11.93
C LEU A 76 17.23 -6.11 -10.50
N ARG A 77 17.56 -7.33 -10.09
CA ARG A 77 17.97 -7.64 -8.72
C ARG A 77 19.20 -6.86 -8.23
N PRO A 78 20.26 -6.63 -9.04
CA PRO A 78 21.38 -5.80 -8.61
C PRO A 78 20.98 -4.35 -8.29
N LEU A 79 19.85 -3.87 -8.84
CA LEU A 79 19.36 -2.52 -8.61
C LEU A 79 18.61 -2.36 -7.28
N PHE A 80 18.34 -3.45 -6.57
CA PHE A 80 17.65 -3.39 -5.26
C PHE A 80 18.51 -2.71 -4.19
N ASP A 81 19.82 -2.77 -4.34
CA ASP A 81 20.77 -2.19 -3.39
C ASP A 81 21.24 -0.78 -3.78
N LYS A 82 20.84 -0.27 -4.97
CA LYS A 82 21.20 1.10 -5.32
C LYS A 82 20.49 2.11 -4.40
N PRO A 83 21.08 3.30 -4.18
CA PRO A 83 20.38 4.40 -3.52
C PRO A 83 19.07 4.74 -4.23
N ALA A 84 18.09 5.27 -3.50
CA ALA A 84 16.86 5.75 -4.10
C ALA A 84 17.13 6.97 -4.99
N ASP A 85 16.54 6.97 -6.18
CA ASP A 85 16.64 8.09 -7.12
C ASP A 85 15.68 9.22 -6.71
N LYS A 86 14.61 8.87 -5.98
CA LYS A 86 13.59 9.80 -5.49
C LYS A 86 13.16 9.42 -4.09
N ASN A 87 12.96 10.42 -3.23
CA ASN A 87 12.57 10.25 -1.85
C ASN A 87 11.26 11.00 -1.62
N LEU A 88 10.19 10.27 -1.29
CA LEU A 88 8.89 10.82 -0.93
C LEU A 88 8.61 10.63 0.55
N LYS A 89 7.93 11.60 1.13
CA LYS A 89 7.33 11.54 2.45
C LYS A 89 5.83 11.77 2.34
N LEU A 90 5.05 10.90 2.95
CA LEU A 90 3.62 11.06 3.16
C LEU A 90 3.41 11.72 4.51
N THR A 91 2.63 12.79 4.56
CA THR A 91 2.33 13.48 5.81
C THR A 91 0.95 14.13 5.75
N LEU A 92 0.36 14.35 6.92
CA LEU A 92 -0.91 15.04 7.08
C LEU A 92 -0.69 16.34 7.84
N GLN A 93 -1.30 17.41 7.34
CA GLN A 93 -1.35 18.71 7.99
C GLN A 93 -2.81 19.08 8.29
N MET A 94 -3.09 19.59 9.47
CA MET A 94 -4.38 20.18 9.78
C MET A 94 -4.39 21.64 9.34
N CYS A 95 -5.38 22.01 8.53
CA CYS A 95 -5.61 23.40 8.12
C CYS A 95 -6.43 24.13 9.19
N GLY A 96 -5.98 25.31 9.61
CA GLY A 96 -6.76 26.20 10.49
C GLY A 96 -6.42 26.18 11.98
N MET A 97 -5.55 25.31 12.48
CA MET A 97 -5.15 25.31 13.89
C MET A 97 -4.12 26.39 14.30
N GLN A 98 -3.49 27.08 13.35
CA GLN A 98 -2.57 28.17 13.70
C GLN A 98 -3.22 29.31 14.49
N HIS A 99 -4.54 29.49 14.39
CA HIS A 99 -5.26 30.52 15.15
C HIS A 99 -5.72 30.06 16.53
N MET A 100 -5.80 28.77 16.81
CA MET A 100 -6.19 28.23 18.12
C MET A 100 -5.02 28.11 19.10
N MET A 101 -3.79 28.05 18.63
CA MET A 101 -2.61 28.00 19.51
C MET A 101 -2.20 29.36 20.06
N SER A 102 -2.73 30.46 19.54
CA SER A 102 -2.46 31.81 20.06
C SER A 102 -3.35 32.23 21.24
N THR A 103 -4.42 31.51 21.51
CA THR A 103 -5.28 31.71 22.68
C THR A 103 -4.99 30.61 23.71
N GLY A 104 -3.94 30.78 24.48
CA GLY A 104 -3.39 29.86 25.48
C GLY A 104 -4.33 29.19 26.49
N GLN A 105 -5.43 28.61 26.07
CA GLN A 105 -6.46 28.05 26.93
C GLN A 105 -6.94 26.62 26.63
N MET A 106 -6.18 25.84 25.88
CA MET A 106 -6.45 24.40 25.82
C MET A 106 -5.17 23.61 25.66
N MET A 107 -4.59 23.15 26.73
CA MET A 107 -3.83 21.91 26.86
C MET A 107 -3.04 21.84 28.18
N GLN A 108 -3.73 22.03 29.29
CA GLN A 108 -3.29 21.48 30.57
C GLN A 108 -4.31 20.42 30.98
N ASN A 109 -4.07 19.18 30.63
CA ASN A 109 -4.66 17.94 31.14
C ASN A 109 -5.14 16.99 30.03
N GLN A 110 -4.27 16.67 29.10
CA GLN A 110 -4.27 15.32 28.56
C GLN A 110 -2.83 14.86 28.49
N GLN A 111 -2.42 14.09 29.49
CA GLN A 111 -1.36 13.13 29.36
C GLN A 111 -1.71 12.31 28.11
N MET A 112 -1.11 12.69 26.97
CA MET A 112 -1.12 11.83 25.78
C MET A 112 -0.38 10.57 26.23
N SER A 113 -1.11 9.59 26.75
CA SER A 113 -0.66 8.22 26.76
C SER A 113 -0.18 7.97 25.34
N MET A 114 1.04 7.46 25.19
CA MET A 114 1.55 7.05 23.88
C MET A 114 0.51 6.13 23.25
N VAL A 115 -0.36 6.69 22.43
CA VAL A 115 -1.28 5.92 21.60
C VAL A 115 -0.38 5.14 20.70
N GLN A 116 -0.35 3.84 20.88
CA GLN A 116 0.40 2.95 20.02
C GLN A 116 -0.15 3.19 18.61
N VAL A 117 0.67 3.78 17.74
CA VAL A 117 0.26 4.10 16.35
C VAL A 117 -0.17 2.79 15.72
N GLN A 118 -1.47 2.66 15.44
CA GLN A 118 -1.97 1.50 14.70
C GLN A 118 -1.44 1.59 13.28
N LYS A 119 -0.78 0.53 12.83
CA LYS A 119 -0.23 0.47 11.47
C LYS A 119 -1.30 0.54 10.38
N ILE A 120 -2.48 0.05 10.68
CA ILE A 120 -3.67 0.08 9.82
C ILE A 120 -4.83 0.65 10.62
N GLU A 121 -5.42 1.68 10.09
CA GLU A 121 -6.66 2.27 10.57
C GLU A 121 -7.82 1.69 9.75
N TRP A 122 -8.76 1.09 10.44
CA TRP A 122 -9.93 0.50 9.81
C TRP A 122 -11.07 1.50 9.77
N GLU A 123 -11.73 1.62 8.64
CA GLU A 123 -12.77 2.62 8.40
C GLU A 123 -13.92 2.57 9.43
N ASP A 124 -14.26 1.38 9.91
CA ASP A 124 -15.33 1.19 10.90
C ASP A 124 -14.93 1.57 12.33
N ASP A 125 -13.65 1.88 12.58
CA ASP A 125 -13.15 2.39 13.85
C ASP A 125 -13.22 3.93 13.95
N MET A 126 -13.29 4.62 12.82
CA MET A 126 -13.03 6.06 12.72
C MET A 126 -14.24 6.88 12.22
N GLY A 127 -15.46 6.37 12.38
CA GLY A 127 -16.66 6.99 11.84
C GLY A 127 -16.84 8.49 12.18
N MET A 128 -16.49 8.91 13.40
CA MET A 128 -16.56 10.33 13.78
C MET A 128 -15.47 11.18 13.12
N MET A 129 -14.24 10.68 13.03
CA MET A 129 -13.16 11.42 12.39
C MET A 129 -13.37 11.53 10.89
N ASN A 130 -13.81 10.45 10.24
CA ASN A 130 -14.15 10.46 8.82
C ASN A 130 -15.23 11.47 8.50
N ALA A 131 -16.27 11.60 9.35
CA ALA A 131 -17.33 12.59 9.18
C ALA A 131 -16.85 14.05 9.32
N GLN A 132 -15.77 14.28 10.08
CA GLN A 132 -15.19 15.62 10.29
C GLN A 132 -14.03 15.92 9.33
N SER A 133 -13.54 14.93 8.62
CA SER A 133 -12.43 15.05 7.68
C SER A 133 -12.90 15.67 6.37
N THR A 134 -12.50 16.89 6.11
CA THR A 134 -12.80 17.62 4.88
C THR A 134 -11.51 18.20 4.28
N THR A 135 -11.53 18.52 3.00
CA THR A 135 -10.41 19.21 2.34
C THR A 135 -10.09 20.60 2.94
N LYS A 136 -10.98 21.13 3.76
CA LYS A 136 -10.76 22.39 4.50
C LYS A 136 -10.04 22.18 5.82
N THR A 137 -10.21 21.00 6.42
CA THR A 137 -9.67 20.67 7.75
C THR A 137 -8.37 19.87 7.67
N LEU A 138 -8.21 19.03 6.64
CA LEU A 138 -7.09 18.13 6.47
C LEU A 138 -6.44 18.33 5.11
N LYS A 139 -5.11 18.38 5.09
CA LYS A 139 -4.32 18.44 3.86
C LYS A 139 -3.33 17.27 3.84
N TRP A 140 -3.63 16.29 3.00
CA TRP A 140 -2.70 15.21 2.67
C TRP A 140 -1.60 15.76 1.78
N THR A 141 -0.37 15.44 2.10
CA THR A 141 0.77 16.01 1.42
C THR A 141 1.79 14.93 1.09
N LEU A 142 2.07 14.78 -0.19
CA LEU A 142 3.26 14.13 -0.71
C LEU A 142 4.37 15.17 -0.74
N VAL A 143 5.50 14.91 -0.11
CA VAL A 143 6.67 15.79 -0.10
C VAL A 143 7.82 15.10 -0.80
N ASP A 144 8.33 15.68 -1.87
CA ASP A 144 9.62 15.32 -2.43
C ASP A 144 10.71 15.84 -1.50
N GLN A 145 11.40 14.92 -0.83
CA GLN A 145 12.40 15.28 0.19
C GLN A 145 13.66 15.92 -0.39
N ASP A 146 13.93 15.67 -1.66
CA ASP A 146 15.11 16.20 -2.34
C ASP A 146 14.92 17.66 -2.78
N THR A 147 13.70 18.02 -3.21
CA THR A 147 13.39 19.36 -3.73
C THR A 147 12.50 20.18 -2.82
N GLN A 148 11.92 19.56 -1.78
CA GLN A 148 10.92 20.16 -0.87
C GLN A 148 9.61 20.60 -1.57
N LYS A 149 9.42 20.20 -2.82
CA LYS A 149 8.15 20.41 -3.53
C LYS A 149 7.07 19.46 -3.01
N THR A 150 5.82 19.89 -3.12
CA THR A 150 4.69 19.13 -2.60
C THR A 150 3.61 18.91 -3.64
N ASN A 151 2.95 17.77 -3.58
CA ASN A 151 1.79 17.39 -4.40
C ASN A 151 2.00 17.72 -5.89
N LEU A 152 1.11 18.50 -6.50
CA LEU A 152 1.21 18.90 -7.91
C LEU A 152 2.42 19.76 -8.26
N GLY A 153 3.15 20.27 -7.26
CA GLY A 153 4.44 20.94 -7.47
C GLY A 153 5.59 19.99 -7.75
N ILE A 154 5.42 18.69 -7.48
CA ILE A 154 6.40 17.66 -7.80
C ILE A 154 6.29 17.38 -9.30
N ASN A 155 7.38 17.57 -10.02
CA ASN A 155 7.45 17.32 -11.46
C ASN A 155 8.74 16.58 -11.78
N TRP A 156 8.67 15.26 -11.76
CA TRP A 156 9.79 14.40 -12.12
C TRP A 156 9.78 14.12 -13.62
N GLN A 157 10.95 14.07 -14.21
CA GLN A 157 11.12 13.72 -15.61
C GLN A 157 12.06 12.53 -15.74
N PHE A 158 11.64 11.55 -16.51
CA PHE A 158 12.38 10.32 -16.77
C PHE A 158 12.39 10.03 -18.27
N LYS A 159 13.37 9.28 -18.71
CA LYS A 159 13.42 8.76 -20.07
C LYS A 159 12.71 7.41 -20.14
N LYS A 160 12.19 7.08 -21.31
CA LYS A 160 11.67 5.73 -21.58
C LYS A 160 12.76 4.71 -21.27
N SER A 161 12.37 3.62 -20.61
CA SER A 161 13.22 2.51 -20.16
C SER A 161 14.12 2.81 -18.96
N ASP A 162 14.05 4.02 -18.37
CA ASP A 162 14.70 4.26 -17.09
C ASP A 162 14.14 3.29 -16.02
N ILE A 163 15.00 2.80 -15.15
CA ILE A 163 14.61 2.04 -13.98
C ILE A 163 14.90 2.88 -12.75
N VAL A 164 13.82 3.35 -12.13
CA VAL A 164 13.85 4.35 -11.06
C VAL A 164 13.50 3.71 -9.74
N LYS A 165 14.34 3.92 -8.73
CA LYS A 165 14.05 3.51 -7.36
C LYS A 165 13.42 4.68 -6.60
N ILE A 166 12.19 4.50 -6.13
CA ILE A 166 11.46 5.48 -5.33
C ILE A 166 11.33 4.95 -3.91
N LYS A 167 11.83 5.70 -2.95
CA LYS A 167 11.67 5.43 -1.53
C LYS A 167 10.54 6.30 -0.98
N ILE A 168 9.57 5.68 -0.31
CA ILE A 168 8.40 6.36 0.25
C ILE A 168 8.34 6.07 1.75
N PHE A 169 8.37 7.10 2.56
CA PHE A 169 8.20 7.04 4.01
C PHE A 169 6.82 7.59 4.39
N ASN A 170 6.06 6.84 5.14
CA ASN A 170 4.79 7.29 5.71
C ASN A 170 5.02 7.79 7.15
N ASP A 171 4.88 9.09 7.35
CA ASP A 171 5.24 9.78 8.58
C ASP A 171 4.30 9.42 9.75
N ASP A 172 4.80 8.60 10.67
CA ASP A 172 4.10 8.21 11.91
C ASP A 172 4.02 9.32 12.96
N LYS A 173 4.71 10.44 12.73
CA LYS A 173 4.68 11.64 13.58
C LYS A 173 3.74 12.71 13.04
N SER A 174 3.04 12.45 11.94
CA SER A 174 1.97 13.31 11.46
C SER A 174 0.85 13.39 12.50
N MET A 175 0.00 14.41 12.42
CA MET A 175 -1.07 14.63 13.42
C MET A 175 -2.07 13.47 13.49
N HIS A 176 -2.23 12.73 12.39
CA HIS A 176 -3.07 11.53 12.31
C HIS A 176 -2.42 10.56 11.34
N PRO A 177 -1.46 9.75 11.82
CA PRO A 177 -0.79 8.79 10.95
C PRO A 177 -1.74 7.65 10.59
N MET A 178 -1.90 7.41 9.29
CA MET A 178 -2.70 6.30 8.76
C MET A 178 -2.00 5.67 7.56
N GLN A 179 -2.49 4.53 7.12
CA GLN A 179 -1.99 3.88 5.92
C GLN A 179 -2.38 4.62 4.64
N HIS A 180 -1.55 4.48 3.62
CA HIS A 180 -1.78 5.08 2.30
C HIS A 180 -1.61 4.06 1.19
N PRO A 181 -2.65 3.75 0.39
CA PRO A 181 -2.50 3.01 -0.85
C PRO A 181 -1.97 3.94 -1.96
N ILE A 182 -0.68 3.83 -2.25
CA ILE A 182 -0.04 4.63 -3.29
C ILE A 182 -0.14 3.94 -4.64
N HIS A 183 -0.68 4.68 -5.61
CA HIS A 183 -0.85 4.26 -7.00
C HIS A 183 -0.01 5.11 -7.93
N ILE A 184 0.58 4.47 -8.94
CA ILE A 184 1.30 5.12 -10.04
C ILE A 184 0.56 4.81 -11.34
N HIS A 185 0.00 5.86 -11.97
CA HIS A 185 -0.66 5.73 -13.27
C HIS A 185 0.33 5.31 -14.35
N GLY A 186 -0.14 4.51 -15.28
CA GLY A 186 0.55 4.15 -16.51
C GLY A 186 1.85 3.37 -16.36
N GLN A 187 2.32 3.16 -15.15
CA GLN A 187 3.55 2.43 -14.84
C GLN A 187 3.27 1.26 -13.89
N ARG A 188 4.18 0.31 -13.87
CA ARG A 188 4.18 -0.79 -12.91
C ARG A 188 5.49 -0.76 -12.12
N PHE A 189 5.45 -1.32 -10.94
CA PHE A 189 6.60 -1.37 -10.05
C PHE A 189 6.70 -2.71 -9.31
N LEU A 190 7.87 -2.96 -8.76
CA LEU A 190 8.14 -4.00 -7.78
C LEU A 190 8.31 -3.34 -6.42
N ILE A 191 7.72 -3.91 -5.37
CA ILE A 191 8.10 -3.58 -3.99
C ILE A 191 9.37 -4.38 -3.71
N VAL A 192 10.51 -3.69 -3.60
CA VAL A 192 11.81 -4.35 -3.43
C VAL A 192 12.25 -4.44 -1.98
N SER A 193 11.76 -3.55 -1.14
CA SER A 193 11.93 -3.63 0.32
C SER A 193 10.82 -2.93 1.08
N THR A 194 10.58 -3.37 2.32
CA THR A 194 9.75 -2.71 3.32
C THR A 194 10.54 -2.66 4.62
N ASN A 195 10.71 -1.47 5.19
CA ASN A 195 11.51 -1.23 6.41
C ASN A 195 12.92 -1.82 6.35
N GLY A 196 13.55 -1.77 5.17
CA GLY A 196 14.88 -2.33 4.94
C GLY A 196 14.91 -3.85 4.76
N GLN A 197 13.80 -4.54 4.91
CA GLN A 197 13.68 -5.98 4.62
C GLN A 197 13.40 -6.19 3.14
N LYS A 198 14.29 -6.90 2.44
CA LYS A 198 14.12 -7.19 1.01
C LYS A 198 12.94 -8.14 0.77
N SER A 199 12.17 -7.86 -0.28
CA SER A 199 11.12 -8.76 -0.73
C SER A 199 11.72 -10.07 -1.27
N THR A 200 11.18 -11.18 -0.80
CA THR A 200 11.63 -12.53 -1.18
C THR A 200 10.83 -13.10 -2.35
N ASN A 201 9.64 -12.55 -2.61
CA ASN A 201 8.77 -12.92 -3.71
C ASN A 201 8.31 -11.64 -4.42
N LEU A 202 8.63 -11.50 -5.67
CA LEU A 202 8.38 -10.27 -6.41
C LEU A 202 7.13 -10.40 -7.26
N VAL A 203 6.30 -9.37 -7.18
CA VAL A 203 5.05 -9.25 -7.93
C VAL A 203 4.99 -7.87 -8.57
N TRP A 204 4.70 -7.82 -9.88
CA TRP A 204 4.43 -6.56 -10.53
C TRP A 204 3.10 -5.98 -10.07
N LYS A 205 3.16 -4.78 -9.52
CA LYS A 205 2.03 -4.02 -8.99
C LYS A 205 1.97 -2.62 -9.60
N ASP A 206 0.86 -1.95 -9.40
CA ASP A 206 0.66 -0.52 -9.67
C ASP A 206 0.14 0.23 -8.44
N THR A 207 -0.25 -0.51 -7.39
CA THR A 207 -0.72 0.03 -6.11
C THR A 207 -0.02 -0.70 -4.97
N ALA A 208 0.44 0.05 -3.98
CA ALA A 208 1.12 -0.47 -2.79
C ALA A 208 0.54 0.16 -1.52
N LEU A 209 0.13 -0.66 -0.55
CA LEU A 209 -0.26 -0.20 0.78
C LEU A 209 0.99 0.16 1.58
N ILE A 210 1.09 1.40 2.04
CA ILE A 210 2.16 1.87 2.92
C ILE A 210 1.56 2.18 4.28
N GLN A 211 1.84 1.33 5.26
CA GLN A 211 1.32 1.47 6.62
C GLN A 211 1.97 2.65 7.34
N ALA A 212 1.33 3.16 8.40
CA ALA A 212 1.89 4.22 9.21
C ALA A 212 3.26 3.80 9.77
N GLY A 213 4.26 4.67 9.64
CA GLY A 213 5.64 4.44 10.04
C GLY A 213 6.46 3.56 9.09
N ASP A 214 5.86 3.01 8.04
CA ASP A 214 6.60 2.17 7.10
C ASP A 214 7.38 3.00 6.07
N THR A 215 8.52 2.46 5.71
CA THR A 215 9.33 2.88 4.57
C THR A 215 9.29 1.79 3.51
N VAL A 216 8.78 2.11 2.34
CA VAL A 216 8.69 1.16 1.21
C VAL A 216 9.57 1.66 0.06
N GLU A 217 10.32 0.75 -0.54
CA GLU A 217 11.11 1.03 -1.74
C GLU A 217 10.49 0.35 -2.96
N LEU A 218 10.16 1.16 -3.94
CA LEU A 218 9.59 0.73 -5.22
C LEU A 218 10.65 0.80 -6.31
N LEU A 219 10.73 -0.22 -7.15
CA LEU A 219 11.50 -0.18 -8.38
C LEU A 219 10.52 -0.06 -9.55
N VAL A 220 10.53 1.09 -10.20
CA VAL A 220 9.58 1.46 -11.27
C VAL A 220 10.30 1.38 -12.61
N GLN A 221 9.69 0.70 -13.58
CA GLN A 221 10.16 0.64 -14.95
C GLN A 221 9.37 1.64 -15.78
N MET A 222 10.02 2.69 -16.28
CA MET A 222 9.40 3.79 -17.03
C MET A 222 9.18 3.43 -18.50
N ASP A 223 8.27 2.48 -18.75
CA ASP A 223 8.08 1.92 -20.10
C ASP A 223 7.01 2.66 -20.92
N ASN A 224 6.07 3.33 -20.25
CA ASN A 224 4.94 3.98 -20.90
C ASN A 224 5.15 5.50 -20.95
N PRO A 225 5.45 6.09 -22.12
CA PRO A 225 5.61 7.53 -22.24
C PRO A 225 4.31 8.28 -21.96
N GLY A 226 4.41 9.47 -21.36
CA GLY A 226 3.26 10.32 -21.03
C GLY A 226 3.46 11.09 -19.72
N SER A 227 2.44 11.84 -19.33
CA SER A 227 2.37 12.49 -18.03
C SER A 227 1.49 11.64 -17.12
N TRP A 228 2.08 11.08 -16.09
CA TRP A 228 1.43 10.13 -15.21
C TRP A 228 1.40 10.63 -13.76
N MET A 229 0.27 10.45 -13.12
CA MET A 229 0.07 10.87 -11.74
C MET A 229 0.53 9.76 -10.77
N ILE A 230 1.15 10.16 -9.67
CA ILE A 230 1.31 9.36 -8.47
C ILE A 230 0.40 9.94 -7.40
N HIS A 231 -0.43 9.11 -6.77
CA HIS A 231 -1.38 9.55 -5.76
C HIS A 231 -1.76 8.44 -4.77
N CYS A 232 -2.41 8.83 -3.69
CA CYS A 232 -3.07 7.93 -2.74
C CYS A 232 -4.53 7.72 -3.13
N HIS A 233 -5.05 6.51 -2.98
CA HIS A 233 -6.46 6.17 -3.10
C HIS A 233 -7.22 6.35 -1.81
#